data_9e432a0ecff27c7a4acb8ba469bc23d6
#
_entry.id   9e432a0ecff27c7a4acb8ba469bc23d6
#
_cell.length_a   1.000
_cell.length_b   1.000
_cell.length_c   1.000
_cell.angle_alpha   90.00
_cell.angle_beta   90.00
_cell.angle_gamma   90.00
#
_symmetry.space_group_name_H-M   'P 1'
#
loop_
_entity.id
_entity.type
_entity.pdbx_description
1 polymer ?
#
loop_
_entity_poly.entity_id
_entity_poly.type
_entity_poly.pdbx_seq_one_letter_code
_entity_poly.pdbx_strand_id
1 'polypeptide(L)'
;GAKFTLFIPSNYHNKFPLSDHKDWIDWLKSKGYFELAAHGHYHMCERNDIGECEFFEIDTEDKAKSRIWQMMDEWSDVDHKPIGWRNPGWLAHPEAVKWLGPIFKYAAIHKEHNHNMEWACKTFYGHDGIHETDISFHDGNIMFQSHIAGDWNDNVWNKENYEQLKVSLAYLLKSYDIKFSTIAELL
;
A
#
# COMPACT_ATOMS: atom_id res chain seq x y z
N GLY A 1 -6.67 -18.99 -6.45
CA GLY A 1 -6.95 -18.38 -5.17
C GLY A 1 -6.70 -16.88 -5.20
N ALA A 2 -7.20 -16.16 -4.21
CA ALA A 2 -6.96 -14.71 -4.10
C ALA A 2 -5.47 -14.41 -3.88
N LYS A 3 -5.01 -13.30 -4.43
CA LYS A 3 -3.66 -12.76 -4.26
C LYS A 3 -3.75 -11.36 -3.68
N PHE A 4 -2.73 -10.94 -2.96
CA PHE A 4 -2.73 -9.69 -2.22
C PHE A 4 -1.40 -8.96 -2.37
N THR A 5 -1.46 -7.66 -2.55
CA THR A 5 -0.31 -6.78 -2.36
C THR A 5 -0.43 -6.13 -0.99
N LEU A 6 0.53 -6.41 -0.10
CA LEU A 6 0.58 -5.87 1.24
C LEU A 6 1.52 -4.66 1.25
N PHE A 7 0.98 -3.49 1.56
CA PHE A 7 1.74 -2.27 1.75
C PHE A 7 2.13 -2.13 3.21
N ILE A 8 3.42 -2.23 3.50
CA ILE A 8 3.96 -2.37 4.86
C ILE A 8 4.87 -1.19 5.18
N PRO A 9 4.60 -0.42 6.27
CA PRO A 9 5.55 0.56 6.81
C PRO A 9 6.81 -0.15 7.31
N SER A 10 7.97 0.43 7.07
CA SER A 10 9.22 -0.24 7.44
C SER A 10 9.60 -0.10 8.92
N ASN A 11 9.03 0.89 9.64
CA ASN A 11 9.19 1.05 11.10
C ASN A 11 7.94 1.73 11.70
N TYR A 12 6.82 1.02 11.72
CA TYR A 12 5.52 1.58 12.09
C TYR A 12 5.55 2.31 13.43
N HIS A 13 5.18 3.61 13.41
CA HIS A 13 5.16 4.52 14.56
C HIS A 13 6.50 4.61 15.31
N ASN A 14 7.64 4.37 14.62
CA ASN A 14 8.98 4.33 15.22
C ASN A 14 9.09 3.34 16.41
N LYS A 15 8.35 2.23 16.33
CA LYS A 15 8.26 1.21 17.39
C LYS A 15 8.39 -0.22 16.87
N PHE A 16 8.12 -0.42 15.60
CA PHE A 16 8.04 -1.75 14.99
C PHE A 16 8.89 -1.81 13.72
N PRO A 17 10.24 -1.79 13.85
CA PRO A 17 11.12 -1.90 12.70
C PRO A 17 10.99 -3.29 12.07
N LEU A 18 11.06 -3.38 10.75
CA LEU A 18 10.97 -4.67 10.05
C LEU A 18 12.10 -5.61 10.43
N SER A 19 13.27 -5.10 10.73
CA SER A 19 14.44 -5.87 11.18
C SER A 19 14.13 -6.77 12.39
N ASP A 20 13.27 -6.31 13.31
CA ASP A 20 12.82 -7.11 14.47
C ASP A 20 11.76 -8.17 14.10
N HIS A 21 11.24 -8.14 12.86
CA HIS A 21 10.12 -8.99 12.40
C HIS A 21 10.46 -9.82 11.16
N LYS A 22 11.73 -10.14 10.97
CA LYS A 22 12.20 -10.89 9.79
C LYS A 22 11.47 -12.22 9.61
N ASP A 23 11.23 -12.98 10.68
CA ASP A 23 10.53 -14.25 10.62
C ASP A 23 9.10 -14.12 10.07
N TRP A 24 8.41 -13.03 10.42
CA TRP A 24 7.08 -12.74 9.88
C TRP A 24 7.13 -12.38 8.38
N ILE A 25 8.12 -11.58 7.97
CA ILE A 25 8.34 -11.25 6.55
C ILE A 25 8.66 -12.52 5.75
N ASP A 26 9.53 -13.38 6.25
CA ASP A 26 9.87 -14.63 5.60
C ASP A 26 8.67 -15.59 5.52
N TRP A 27 7.84 -15.62 6.56
CA TRP A 27 6.59 -16.36 6.54
C TRP A 27 5.63 -15.83 5.45
N LEU A 28 5.44 -14.51 5.31
CA LEU A 28 4.62 -13.92 4.25
C LEU A 28 5.16 -14.29 2.85
N LYS A 29 6.48 -14.14 2.64
CA LYS A 29 7.15 -14.49 1.38
C LYS A 29 6.93 -15.97 1.02
N SER A 30 6.91 -16.86 2.01
CA SER A 30 6.73 -18.31 1.80
C SER A 30 5.35 -18.69 1.26
N LYS A 31 4.34 -17.82 1.36
CA LYS A 31 2.96 -18.13 0.96
C LYS A 31 2.72 -18.07 -0.56
N GLY A 32 3.54 -17.34 -1.30
CA GLY A 32 3.47 -17.25 -2.76
C GLY A 32 2.24 -16.51 -3.33
N TYR A 33 1.33 -16.06 -2.49
CA TYR A 33 0.17 -15.26 -2.88
C TYR A 33 0.20 -13.83 -2.30
N PHE A 34 1.24 -13.49 -1.56
CA PHE A 34 1.52 -12.14 -1.12
C PHE A 34 2.63 -11.51 -1.94
N GLU A 35 2.41 -10.29 -2.38
CA GLU A 35 3.43 -9.34 -2.74
C GLU A 35 3.63 -8.39 -1.56
N LEU A 36 4.89 -8.07 -1.22
CA LEU A 36 5.22 -7.11 -0.18
C LEU A 36 5.72 -5.83 -0.83
N ALA A 37 5.05 -4.72 -0.54
CA ALA A 37 5.31 -3.41 -1.10
C ALA A 37 5.52 -2.37 0.01
N ALA A 38 6.23 -1.29 -0.28
CA ALA A 38 6.57 -0.26 0.69
C ALA A 38 5.40 0.69 0.96
N HIS A 39 5.26 1.10 2.24
CA HIS A 39 4.21 2.01 2.71
C HIS A 39 4.76 3.07 3.69
N GLY A 40 5.81 3.74 3.32
CA GLY A 40 6.51 4.67 4.19
C GLY A 40 7.44 4.01 5.18
N HIS A 41 8.00 4.84 6.04
CA HIS A 41 8.88 4.40 7.11
C HIS A 41 8.14 4.36 8.44
N TYR A 42 7.66 5.50 8.92
CA TYR A 42 6.99 5.60 10.22
C TYR A 42 5.47 5.53 10.14
N HIS A 43 4.87 5.83 8.99
CA HIS A 43 3.42 5.99 8.83
C HIS A 43 2.82 7.02 9.80
N MET A 44 3.56 8.08 10.11
CA MET A 44 3.15 9.16 11.00
C MET A 44 3.77 10.47 10.55
N CYS A 45 3.12 11.58 10.89
CA CYS A 45 3.60 12.93 10.67
C CYS A 45 4.03 13.58 11.98
N GLU A 46 4.92 14.55 11.91
CA GLU A 46 5.22 15.45 13.03
C GLU A 46 4.04 16.43 13.28
N ARG A 47 3.32 16.76 12.23
CA ARG A 47 2.15 17.64 12.26
C ARG A 47 0.88 16.82 12.53
N ASN A 48 0.25 17.08 13.67
CA ASN A 48 -0.98 16.40 14.05
C ASN A 48 -2.21 16.78 13.18
N ASP A 49 -2.13 17.88 12.43
CA ASP A 49 -3.22 18.37 11.58
C ASP A 49 -3.35 17.64 10.22
N ILE A 50 -2.32 16.90 9.82
CA ILE A 50 -2.31 16.14 8.55
C ILE A 50 -2.37 14.62 8.75
N GLY A 51 -2.63 14.17 9.98
CA GLY A 51 -2.80 12.76 10.31
C GLY A 51 -1.55 11.92 9.99
N GLU A 52 -1.73 10.79 9.33
CA GLU A 52 -0.66 9.81 9.06
C GLU A 52 0.04 10.02 7.70
N CYS A 53 -0.02 11.23 7.14
CA CYS A 53 0.52 11.55 5.81
C CYS A 53 2.03 11.83 5.85
N GLU A 54 2.82 10.89 6.29
CA GLU A 54 4.28 11.01 6.50
C GLU A 54 5.00 11.71 5.35
N PHE A 55 4.72 11.33 4.10
CA PHE A 55 5.40 11.87 2.94
C PHE A 55 4.88 13.22 2.46
N PHE A 56 3.83 13.74 3.07
CA PHE A 56 3.34 15.09 2.80
C PHE A 56 4.23 16.17 3.44
N GLU A 57 4.94 15.86 4.54
CA GLU A 57 5.88 16.75 5.22
C GLU A 57 7.27 16.79 4.58
N ILE A 58 7.53 15.92 3.59
CA ILE A 58 8.84 15.80 2.96
C ILE A 58 8.92 16.80 1.80
N ASP A 59 9.23 18.03 2.13
CA ASP A 59 9.22 19.21 1.25
C ASP A 59 10.59 19.54 0.63
N THR A 60 11.64 18.79 0.99
CA THR A 60 13.00 19.00 0.49
C THR A 60 13.65 17.69 0.04
N GLU A 61 14.64 17.82 -0.87
CA GLU A 61 15.41 16.69 -1.37
C GLU A 61 16.11 15.91 -0.25
N ASP A 62 16.73 16.63 0.70
CA ASP A 62 17.48 15.98 1.79
C ASP A 62 16.56 15.18 2.70
N LYS A 63 15.37 15.71 3.05
CA LYS A 63 14.37 14.98 3.80
C LYS A 63 13.88 13.75 3.02
N ALA A 64 13.64 13.90 1.72
CA ALA A 64 13.19 12.80 0.87
C ALA A 64 14.25 11.69 0.83
N LYS A 65 15.48 12.01 0.51
CA LYS A 65 16.59 11.04 0.46
C LYS A 65 16.81 10.35 1.80
N SER A 66 16.83 11.12 2.90
CA SER A 66 17.03 10.56 4.24
C SER A 66 15.92 9.57 4.61
N ARG A 67 14.65 9.93 4.40
CA ARG A 67 13.51 9.07 4.76
C ARG A 67 13.45 7.82 3.88
N ILE A 68 13.70 7.97 2.59
CA ILE A 68 13.75 6.84 1.65
C ILE A 68 14.89 5.89 2.02
N TRP A 69 16.06 6.43 2.36
CA TRP A 69 17.19 5.63 2.78
C TRP A 69 16.85 4.82 4.04
N GLN A 70 16.31 5.44 5.09
CA GLN A 70 15.88 4.76 6.31
C GLN A 70 14.89 3.64 6.02
N MET A 71 13.90 3.91 5.18
CA MET A 71 12.90 2.92 4.78
C MET A 71 13.54 1.73 4.06
N MET A 72 14.43 1.99 3.09
CA MET A 72 15.03 0.93 2.27
C MET A 72 16.08 0.12 3.05
N ASP A 73 16.70 0.70 4.06
CA ASP A 73 17.63 0.00 4.97
C ASP A 73 16.89 -1.09 5.75
N GLU A 74 15.76 -0.77 6.37
CA GLU A 74 14.91 -1.75 7.05
C GLU A 74 14.44 -2.88 6.12
N TRP A 75 14.08 -2.56 4.86
CA TRP A 75 13.73 -3.58 3.88
C TRP A 75 14.92 -4.46 3.50
N SER A 76 16.12 -3.91 3.47
CA SER A 76 17.37 -4.64 3.23
C SER A 76 17.66 -5.63 4.36
N ASP A 77 17.42 -5.24 5.61
CA ASP A 77 17.66 -6.09 6.79
C ASP A 77 16.78 -7.35 6.82
N VAL A 78 15.64 -7.33 6.13
CA VAL A 78 14.77 -8.50 5.98
C VAL A 78 14.94 -9.22 4.63
N ASP A 79 16.03 -8.99 3.93
CA ASP A 79 16.34 -9.59 2.64
C ASP A 79 15.20 -9.45 1.62
N HIS A 80 14.60 -8.25 1.53
CA HIS A 80 13.54 -7.97 0.58
C HIS A 80 13.73 -6.60 -0.07
N LYS A 81 13.46 -6.53 -1.37
CA LYS A 81 13.47 -5.27 -2.13
C LYS A 81 12.07 -5.03 -2.68
N PRO A 82 11.27 -4.15 -2.04
CA PRO A 82 9.94 -3.84 -2.56
C PRO A 82 10.05 -3.14 -3.92
N ILE A 83 9.20 -3.54 -4.85
CA ILE A 83 9.11 -2.90 -6.17
C ILE A 83 7.91 -1.98 -6.30
N GLY A 84 7.02 -2.00 -5.33
CA GLY A 84 5.81 -1.20 -5.26
C GLY A 84 5.82 -0.23 -4.10
N TRP A 85 5.07 0.85 -4.27
CA TRP A 85 4.93 1.93 -3.32
C TRP A 85 3.47 2.36 -3.14
N ARG A 86 3.13 2.79 -1.93
CA ARG A 86 1.91 3.51 -1.61
C ARG A 86 2.18 4.57 -0.55
N ASN A 87 1.66 5.78 -0.73
CA ASN A 87 1.81 6.84 0.25
C ASN A 87 1.04 6.52 1.54
N PRO A 88 1.66 6.64 2.73
CA PRO A 88 0.94 6.72 3.98
C PRO A 88 -0.09 7.87 3.94
N GLY A 89 -1.31 7.62 4.43
CA GLY A 89 -2.39 8.61 4.39
C GLY A 89 -2.77 9.11 3.00
N TRP A 90 -2.36 8.41 1.93
CA TRP A 90 -2.60 8.73 0.52
C TRP A 90 -1.90 9.98 -0.03
N LEU A 91 -1.34 10.82 0.81
CA LEU A 91 -0.74 12.09 0.43
C LEU A 91 0.79 12.02 0.41
N ALA A 92 1.38 12.72 -0.54
CA ALA A 92 2.82 12.97 -0.58
C ALA A 92 3.07 14.38 -1.11
N HIS A 93 4.18 14.98 -0.71
CA HIS A 93 4.67 16.23 -1.28
C HIS A 93 5.26 15.96 -2.68
N PRO A 94 5.10 16.86 -3.67
CA PRO A 94 5.69 16.67 -5.00
C PRO A 94 7.20 16.41 -4.99
N GLU A 95 7.92 17.02 -4.05
CA GLU A 95 9.35 16.77 -3.90
C GLU A 95 9.64 15.32 -3.48
N ALA A 96 8.85 14.74 -2.57
CA ALA A 96 8.98 13.34 -2.20
C ALA A 96 8.68 12.41 -3.40
N VAL A 97 7.61 12.68 -4.16
CA VAL A 97 7.23 11.90 -5.35
C VAL A 97 8.33 11.84 -6.40
N LYS A 98 9.04 12.94 -6.61
CA LYS A 98 10.18 13.05 -7.52
C LYS A 98 11.29 12.05 -7.20
N TRP A 99 11.52 11.76 -5.91
CA TRP A 99 12.57 10.84 -5.45
C TRP A 99 12.07 9.40 -5.28
N LEU A 100 10.79 9.20 -4.99
CA LEU A 100 10.17 7.87 -4.88
C LEU A 100 9.98 7.21 -6.25
N GLY A 101 9.50 7.95 -7.23
CA GLY A 101 9.16 7.41 -8.54
C GLY A 101 10.26 6.61 -9.23
N PRO A 102 11.54 7.06 -9.23
CA PRO A 102 12.64 6.31 -9.84
C PRO A 102 13.03 5.01 -9.12
N ILE A 103 12.65 4.86 -7.85
CA ILE A 103 13.03 3.70 -7.01
C ILE A 103 12.07 2.54 -7.23
N PHE A 104 10.78 2.84 -7.39
CA PHE A 104 9.73 1.84 -7.49
C PHE A 104 9.27 1.66 -8.93
N LYS A 105 8.84 0.44 -9.28
CA LYS A 105 8.27 0.14 -10.59
C LYS A 105 6.84 0.63 -10.70
N TYR A 106 6.13 0.73 -9.59
CA TYR A 106 4.76 1.23 -9.55
C TYR A 106 4.45 1.98 -8.24
N ALA A 107 3.45 2.84 -8.32
CA ALA A 107 2.80 3.48 -7.17
C ALA A 107 1.30 3.18 -7.18
N ALA A 108 0.78 2.69 -6.04
CA ALA A 108 -0.64 2.58 -5.80
C ALA A 108 -1.13 3.87 -5.15
N ILE A 109 -1.98 4.62 -5.83
CA ILE A 109 -2.39 5.97 -5.44
C ILE A 109 -3.91 6.09 -5.36
N HIS A 110 -4.40 7.07 -4.63
CA HIS A 110 -5.82 7.40 -4.62
C HIS A 110 -6.12 8.45 -5.69
N LYS A 111 -7.14 8.19 -6.50
CA LYS A 111 -7.48 9.04 -7.65
C LYS A 111 -7.76 10.49 -7.24
N GLU A 112 -8.39 10.70 -6.09
CA GLU A 112 -8.79 12.04 -5.65
C GLU A 112 -7.65 12.86 -5.04
N HIS A 113 -6.61 12.20 -4.51
CA HIS A 113 -5.56 12.87 -3.76
C HIS A 113 -4.27 13.13 -4.53
N ASN A 114 -4.04 12.43 -5.66
CA ASN A 114 -2.74 12.45 -6.35
C ASN A 114 -2.83 12.67 -7.88
N HIS A 115 -3.97 13.08 -8.40
CA HIS A 115 -4.19 13.20 -9.85
C HIS A 115 -3.37 14.32 -10.54
N ASN A 116 -2.80 15.24 -9.77
CA ASN A 116 -1.94 16.32 -10.28
C ASN A 116 -0.44 16.06 -10.15
N MET A 117 -0.05 14.85 -9.71
CA MET A 117 1.35 14.49 -9.52
C MET A 117 1.85 13.63 -10.66
N GLU A 118 3.00 14.00 -11.23
CA GLU A 118 3.70 13.17 -12.21
C GLU A 118 4.57 12.12 -11.49
N TRP A 119 4.18 10.86 -11.60
CA TRP A 119 4.95 9.73 -11.13
C TRP A 119 5.87 9.20 -12.23
N ALA A 120 7.15 9.02 -11.92
CA ALA A 120 8.11 8.42 -12.85
C ALA A 120 7.95 6.89 -13.02
N CYS A 121 6.92 6.30 -12.39
CA CYS A 121 6.60 4.88 -12.45
C CYS A 121 5.13 4.67 -12.85
N LYS A 122 4.77 3.42 -13.15
CA LYS A 122 3.37 3.06 -13.46
C LYS A 122 2.48 3.32 -12.24
N THR A 123 1.30 3.89 -12.45
CA THR A 123 0.36 4.17 -11.37
C THR A 123 -0.86 3.25 -11.44
N PHE A 124 -1.33 2.82 -10.27
CA PHE A 124 -2.56 2.07 -10.10
C PHE A 124 -3.48 2.82 -9.14
N TYR A 125 -4.75 2.91 -9.48
CA TYR A 125 -5.74 3.61 -8.67
C TYR A 125 -6.52 2.63 -7.81
N GLY A 126 -6.54 2.88 -6.48
CA GLY A 126 -7.33 2.11 -5.52
C GLY A 126 -8.74 2.62 -5.39
N HIS A 127 -9.66 1.69 -5.13
CA HIS A 127 -11.02 1.96 -4.72
C HIS A 127 -11.20 1.52 -3.26
N ASP A 128 -11.86 2.34 -2.45
CA ASP A 128 -12.19 1.99 -1.08
C ASP A 128 -13.27 0.92 -1.04
N GLY A 129 -13.00 -0.10 -0.24
CA GLY A 129 -13.97 -1.11 0.15
C GLY A 129 -14.35 -2.13 -0.91
N ILE A 130 -14.03 -3.38 -0.64
CA ILE A 130 -14.57 -4.54 -1.39
C ILE A 130 -16.05 -4.82 -1.03
N HIS A 131 -16.59 -4.15 -0.06
CA HIS A 131 -17.94 -4.31 0.48
C HIS A 131 -18.97 -3.39 -0.19
N GLU A 132 -18.57 -2.46 -1.05
CA GLU A 132 -19.51 -1.66 -1.81
C GLU A 132 -20.10 -2.49 -2.94
N THR A 133 -21.42 -2.65 -2.91
CA THR A 133 -22.19 -3.46 -3.86
C THR A 133 -22.30 -2.87 -5.27
N ASP A 134 -21.88 -1.63 -5.46
CA ASP A 134 -21.87 -0.92 -6.74
C ASP A 134 -20.48 -0.87 -7.37
N ILE A 135 -19.91 -2.04 -7.63
CA ILE A 135 -18.69 -2.15 -8.41
C ILE A 135 -19.07 -1.95 -9.88
N SER A 136 -18.98 -0.74 -10.38
CA SER A 136 -19.00 -0.47 -11.81
C SER A 136 -17.71 -1.02 -12.41
N PHE A 137 -17.76 -2.20 -13.00
CA PHE A 137 -16.65 -2.74 -13.75
C PHE A 137 -16.41 -1.88 -14.99
N HIS A 138 -15.33 -1.15 -14.99
CA HIS A 138 -14.73 -0.66 -16.23
C HIS A 138 -13.84 -1.77 -16.78
N ASP A 139 -13.78 -1.91 -18.09
CA ASP A 139 -12.84 -2.82 -18.74
C ASP A 139 -11.42 -2.58 -18.23
N GLY A 140 -10.87 -3.53 -17.46
CA GLY A 140 -9.52 -3.41 -16.94
C GLY A 140 -9.30 -3.98 -15.54
N ASN A 141 -8.20 -3.57 -14.92
CA ASN A 141 -7.80 -3.99 -13.60
C ASN A 141 -8.49 -3.14 -12.53
N ILE A 142 -9.09 -3.79 -11.55
CA ILE A 142 -9.66 -3.13 -10.37
C ILE A 142 -8.81 -3.47 -9.16
N MET A 143 -8.35 -2.46 -8.44
CA MET A 143 -7.64 -2.60 -7.19
C MET A 143 -8.57 -2.30 -6.02
N PHE A 144 -8.89 -3.31 -5.24
CA PHE A 144 -9.58 -3.15 -3.96
C PHE A 144 -8.57 -2.98 -2.85
N GLN A 145 -8.92 -2.19 -1.87
CA GLN A 145 -8.07 -1.95 -0.72
C GLN A 145 -8.84 -2.07 0.59
N SER A 146 -8.12 -2.40 1.64
CA SER A 146 -8.60 -2.42 3.01
C SER A 146 -7.43 -2.26 3.96
N HIS A 147 -7.69 -1.87 5.21
CA HIS A 147 -6.70 -1.85 6.29
C HIS A 147 -6.81 -3.13 7.12
N ILE A 148 -5.67 -3.74 7.46
CA ILE A 148 -5.65 -4.95 8.29
C ILE A 148 -5.89 -4.61 9.76
N ALA A 149 -5.43 -3.44 10.20
CA ALA A 149 -5.60 -2.95 11.56
C ALA A 149 -5.87 -1.44 11.57
N GLY A 150 -6.56 -0.98 12.59
CA GLY A 150 -6.86 0.42 12.83
C GLY A 150 -8.07 0.55 13.75
N ASP A 151 -8.05 1.57 14.61
CA ASP A 151 -9.08 1.81 15.61
C ASP A 151 -10.09 2.87 15.18
N TRP A 152 -9.90 3.47 13.99
CA TRP A 152 -10.45 4.79 13.65
C TRP A 152 -11.42 4.80 12.47
N ASN A 153 -11.68 3.66 11.86
CA ASN A 153 -12.77 3.56 10.89
C ASN A 153 -13.31 2.15 10.75
N ASP A 154 -14.48 2.02 10.13
CA ASP A 154 -15.20 0.75 9.92
C ASP A 154 -14.52 -0.17 8.88
N ASN A 155 -13.43 0.28 8.25
CA ASN A 155 -12.72 -0.43 7.16
C ASN A 155 -11.59 -1.34 7.64
N VAL A 156 -11.53 -1.66 8.92
CA VAL A 156 -10.54 -2.59 9.49
C VAL A 156 -11.02 -4.03 9.44
N TRP A 157 -10.07 -4.96 9.45
CA TRP A 157 -10.38 -6.38 9.53
C TRP A 157 -10.99 -6.73 10.88
N ASN A 158 -12.28 -6.98 10.87
CA ASN A 158 -13.04 -7.58 11.95
C ASN A 158 -13.82 -8.79 11.39
N LYS A 159 -14.51 -9.51 12.26
CA LYS A 159 -15.25 -10.72 11.86
C LYS A 159 -16.34 -10.39 10.83
N GLU A 160 -17.02 -9.26 11.00
CA GLU A 160 -18.12 -8.84 10.12
C GLU A 160 -17.58 -8.49 8.73
N ASN A 161 -16.53 -7.66 8.65
CA ASN A 161 -15.87 -7.29 7.40
C ASN A 161 -15.27 -8.51 6.69
N TYR A 162 -14.76 -9.49 7.44
CA TYR A 162 -14.27 -10.75 6.86
C TYR A 162 -15.42 -11.58 6.23
N GLU A 163 -16.55 -11.69 6.89
CA GLU A 163 -17.72 -12.40 6.33
C GLU A 163 -18.27 -11.65 5.10
N GLN A 164 -18.31 -10.32 5.15
CA GLN A 164 -18.70 -9.49 4.00
C GLN A 164 -17.75 -9.70 2.82
N LEU A 165 -16.43 -9.69 3.06
CA LEU A 165 -15.43 -9.97 2.03
C LEU A 165 -15.67 -11.33 1.36
N LYS A 166 -15.95 -12.38 2.14
CA LYS A 166 -16.23 -13.72 1.57
C LYS A 166 -17.44 -13.70 0.66
N VAL A 167 -18.52 -13.02 1.08
CA VAL A 167 -19.74 -12.87 0.26
C VAL A 167 -19.44 -12.12 -1.03
N SER A 168 -18.74 -11.00 -0.94
CA SER A 168 -18.38 -10.18 -2.10
C SER A 168 -17.47 -10.95 -3.08
N LEU A 169 -16.45 -11.64 -2.58
CA LEU A 169 -15.58 -12.47 -3.42
C LEU A 169 -16.34 -13.64 -4.09
N ALA A 170 -17.23 -14.29 -3.36
CA ALA A 170 -18.06 -15.36 -3.92
C ALA A 170 -18.99 -14.84 -5.02
N TYR A 171 -19.59 -13.68 -4.83
CA TYR A 171 -20.41 -13.01 -5.84
C TYR A 171 -19.60 -12.67 -7.09
N LEU A 172 -18.45 -12.05 -6.92
CA LEU A 172 -17.57 -11.68 -8.03
C LEU A 172 -17.14 -12.90 -8.85
N LEU A 173 -16.67 -13.97 -8.18
CA LEU A 173 -16.25 -15.21 -8.83
C LEU A 173 -17.38 -15.94 -9.56
N LYS A 174 -18.63 -15.79 -9.09
CA LYS A 174 -19.80 -16.39 -9.73
C LYS A 174 -20.31 -15.59 -10.92
N SER A 175 -20.23 -14.26 -10.84
CA SER A 175 -20.86 -13.35 -11.79
C SER A 175 -19.95 -12.91 -12.93
N TYR A 176 -18.64 -13.04 -12.76
CA TYR A 176 -17.64 -12.53 -13.70
C TYR A 176 -16.49 -13.51 -13.87
N ASP A 177 -15.88 -13.50 -15.05
CA ASP A 177 -14.59 -14.19 -15.31
C ASP A 177 -13.45 -13.34 -14.80
N ILE A 178 -13.11 -13.47 -13.51
CA ILE A 178 -12.08 -12.68 -12.86
C ILE A 178 -10.84 -13.50 -12.55
N LYS A 179 -9.69 -12.83 -12.65
CA LYS A 179 -8.40 -13.34 -12.23
C LYS A 179 -7.83 -12.45 -11.12
N PHE A 180 -7.48 -13.06 -10.00
CA PHE A 180 -6.74 -12.36 -8.94
C PHE A 180 -5.26 -12.27 -9.30
N SER A 181 -4.68 -11.08 -9.14
CA SER A 181 -3.27 -10.81 -9.37
C SER A 181 -2.74 -9.90 -8.26
N THR A 182 -1.46 -10.00 -7.95
CA THR A 182 -0.76 -8.92 -7.25
C THR A 182 -0.52 -7.77 -8.22
N ILE A 183 -0.19 -6.58 -7.71
CA ILE A 183 0.09 -5.44 -8.61
C ILE A 183 1.38 -5.71 -9.41
N ALA A 184 2.38 -6.37 -8.82
CA ALA A 184 3.59 -6.75 -9.53
C ALA A 184 3.36 -7.64 -10.76
N GLU A 185 2.35 -8.51 -10.72
CA GLU A 185 2.00 -9.39 -11.85
C GLU A 185 1.28 -8.66 -12.99
N LEU A 186 0.90 -7.39 -12.79
CA LEU A 186 0.26 -6.54 -13.79
C LEU A 186 1.26 -5.59 -14.49
N LEU A 187 2.53 -5.62 -14.11
CA LEU A 187 3.60 -4.85 -14.73
C LEU A 187 4.06 -5.46 -16.05
#